data_d8cc5d689b68dcf6434fa0411306cba9
#
_entry.id   d8cc5d689b68dcf6434fa0411306cba9
#
_cell.length_a   1.000
_cell.length_b   1.000
_cell.length_c   1.000
_cell.angle_alpha   90.00
_cell.angle_beta   90.00
_cell.angle_gamma   90.00
#
_symmetry.space_group_name_H-M   'P 1'
#
loop_
_entity.id
_entity.type
_entity.pdbx_description
1 polymer ?
#
loop_
_entity_poly.entity_id
_entity_poly.type
_entity_poly.pdbx_seq_one_letter_code
_entity_poly.pdbx_strand_id
1 'polypeptide(L)'
;MAAVQETVDRVRSIEVDAYKYGFVSPIESDMAPKGLNEDTVRFISEKKGEPEWLLEWRLEAFRRWQTMEEPKWARVNHPPINYQEIYYFAAPKSGPAPKSLDEVDPEL
;
A
#
# COMPACT_ATOMS: atom_id res chain seq x y z
N MET A 1 11.55 -12.36 41.85
CA MET A 1 12.59 -12.22 40.82
C MET A 1 12.46 -13.30 39.74
N ALA A 2 12.32 -14.57 40.07
CA ALA A 2 12.14 -15.65 39.09
C ALA A 2 10.88 -15.46 38.22
N ALA A 3 9.77 -15.01 38.76
CA ALA A 3 8.55 -14.76 38.02
C ALA A 3 8.67 -13.63 36.96
N VAL A 4 9.49 -12.62 37.24
CA VAL A 4 9.75 -11.53 36.29
C VAL A 4 10.62 -12.03 35.14
N GLN A 5 11.63 -12.84 35.45
CA GLN A 5 12.50 -13.41 34.43
C GLN A 5 11.74 -14.37 33.49
N GLU A 6 10.90 -15.21 34.05
CA GLU A 6 10.01 -16.11 33.31
C GLU A 6 9.09 -15.32 32.36
N THR A 7 8.53 -14.21 32.84
CA THR A 7 7.68 -13.34 32.03
C THR A 7 8.46 -12.71 30.89
N VAL A 8 9.67 -12.23 31.16
CA VAL A 8 10.55 -11.62 30.13
C VAL A 8 10.93 -12.66 29.07
N ASP A 9 11.28 -13.87 29.48
CA ASP A 9 11.65 -14.93 28.56
C ASP A 9 10.46 -15.39 27.72
N ARG A 10 9.27 -15.42 28.29
CA ARG A 10 8.02 -15.69 27.58
C ARG A 10 7.73 -14.62 26.53
N VAL A 11 7.91 -13.34 26.86
CA VAL A 11 7.72 -12.25 25.91
C VAL A 11 8.74 -12.31 24.77
N ARG A 12 10.00 -12.63 25.08
CA ARG A 12 11.06 -12.78 24.07
C ARG A 12 10.86 -13.98 23.16
N SER A 13 10.19 -15.03 23.64
CA SER A 13 9.89 -16.23 22.86
C SER A 13 8.65 -16.08 21.96
N ILE A 14 7.93 -14.97 22.06
CA ILE A 14 6.80 -14.69 21.16
C ILE A 14 7.37 -14.37 19.78
N GLU A 15 7.29 -15.34 18.90
CA GLU A 15 7.54 -15.09 17.49
C GLU A 15 6.39 -14.28 16.91
N VAL A 16 6.68 -13.03 16.56
CA VAL A 16 5.73 -12.19 15.85
C VAL A 16 5.78 -12.57 14.38
N ASP A 17 5.08 -13.61 14.04
CA ASP A 17 4.85 -13.97 12.66
C ASP A 17 3.81 -13.01 12.07
N ALA A 18 4.02 -12.61 10.82
CA ALA A 18 3.09 -11.78 10.08
C ALA A 18 1.67 -12.37 10.02
N TYR A 19 1.53 -13.67 10.13
CA TYR A 19 0.25 -14.39 10.12
C TYR A 19 -0.45 -14.48 11.48
N LYS A 20 0.22 -14.16 12.57
CA LYS A 20 -0.36 -14.30 13.93
C LYS A 20 -1.42 -13.25 14.24
N TYR A 21 -1.24 -12.02 13.75
CA TYR A 21 -2.12 -10.88 14.00
C TYR A 21 -2.70 -10.25 12.73
N GLY A 22 -2.55 -10.91 11.62
CA GLY A 22 -3.06 -10.52 10.32
C GLY A 22 -2.78 -11.62 9.31
N PHE A 23 -3.22 -11.43 8.10
CA PHE A 23 -2.91 -12.36 7.03
C PHE A 23 -2.38 -11.58 5.80
N VAL A 24 -1.49 -12.21 5.06
CA VAL A 24 -1.02 -11.73 3.77
C VAL A 24 -1.41 -12.77 2.73
N SER A 25 -2.28 -12.40 1.82
CA SER A 25 -2.65 -13.27 0.71
C SER A 25 -1.66 -13.12 -0.45
N PRO A 26 -1.13 -14.23 -0.99
CA PRO A 26 -0.24 -14.18 -2.15
C PRO A 26 -1.06 -13.94 -3.43
N ILE A 27 -1.62 -12.75 -3.58
CA ILE A 27 -2.40 -12.36 -4.74
C ILE A 27 -1.48 -11.66 -5.73
N GLU A 28 -1.47 -12.14 -6.99
CA GLU A 28 -0.80 -11.42 -8.06
C GLU A 28 -1.47 -10.08 -8.30
N SER A 29 -0.67 -9.04 -8.30
CA SER A 29 -1.17 -7.67 -8.47
C SER A 29 -0.41 -6.96 -9.59
N ASP A 30 -1.13 -6.13 -10.32
CA ASP A 30 -0.54 -5.12 -11.18
C ASP A 30 -0.15 -3.93 -10.32
N MET A 31 1.13 -3.62 -10.27
CA MET A 31 1.66 -2.52 -9.47
C MET A 31 2.36 -1.51 -10.35
N ALA A 32 2.14 -0.25 -10.07
CA ALA A 32 2.99 0.81 -10.58
C ALA A 32 4.36 0.75 -9.89
N PRO A 33 5.45 1.16 -10.55
CA PRO A 33 6.74 1.31 -9.88
C PRO A 33 6.65 2.25 -8.68
N LYS A 34 7.59 2.11 -7.75
CA LYS A 34 7.69 3.05 -6.62
C LYS A 34 7.87 4.48 -7.10
N GLY A 35 7.30 5.39 -6.35
CA GLY A 35 7.40 6.81 -6.60
C GLY A 35 6.23 7.40 -7.36
N LEU A 36 6.08 8.69 -7.20
CA LEU A 36 5.03 9.47 -7.86
C LEU A 36 5.66 10.44 -8.86
N ASN A 37 5.31 10.26 -10.13
CA ASN A 37 5.70 11.11 -11.24
C ASN A 37 4.56 11.19 -12.26
N GLU A 38 4.72 11.97 -13.30
CA GLU A 38 3.68 12.10 -14.34
C GLU A 38 3.37 10.77 -15.03
N ASP A 39 4.37 9.91 -15.23
CA ASP A 39 4.17 8.60 -15.85
C ASP A 39 3.33 7.67 -14.94
N THR A 40 3.54 7.72 -13.63
CA THR A 40 2.72 6.99 -12.66
C THR A 40 1.27 7.48 -12.69
N VAL A 41 1.05 8.78 -12.76
CA VAL A 41 -0.29 9.38 -12.86
C VAL A 41 -0.98 8.92 -14.15
N ARG A 42 -0.29 8.92 -15.27
CA ARG A 42 -0.81 8.43 -16.55
C ARG A 42 -1.14 6.94 -16.50
N PHE A 43 -0.27 6.15 -15.91
CA PHE A 43 -0.49 4.71 -15.73
C PHE A 43 -1.76 4.43 -14.92
N ILE A 44 -1.94 5.12 -13.80
CA ILE A 44 -3.13 4.97 -12.95
C ILE A 44 -4.40 5.34 -13.72
N SER A 45 -4.38 6.44 -14.44
CA SER A 45 -5.50 6.92 -15.23
C SER A 45 -5.88 5.94 -16.34
N GLU A 46 -4.88 5.38 -17.03
CA GLU A 46 -5.08 4.36 -18.05
C GLU A 46 -5.70 3.09 -17.48
N LYS A 47 -5.17 2.60 -16.35
CA LYS A 47 -5.70 1.40 -15.69
C LYS A 47 -7.13 1.57 -15.20
N LYS A 48 -7.53 2.77 -14.83
CA LYS A 48 -8.89 3.10 -14.42
C LYS A 48 -9.82 3.41 -15.60
N GLY A 49 -9.29 3.51 -16.81
CA GLY A 49 -10.09 3.86 -17.99
C GLY A 49 -10.70 5.25 -17.92
N GLU A 50 -9.99 6.20 -17.34
CA GLU A 50 -10.48 7.56 -17.15
C GLU A 50 -10.45 8.39 -18.45
N PRO A 51 -11.38 9.34 -18.62
CA PRO A 51 -11.34 10.24 -19.76
C PRO A 51 -10.15 11.19 -19.70
N GLU A 52 -9.74 11.70 -20.85
CA GLU A 52 -8.54 12.56 -20.98
C GLU A 52 -8.61 13.82 -20.09
N TRP A 53 -9.78 14.44 -19.97
CA TRP A 53 -9.92 15.64 -19.14
C TRP A 53 -9.62 15.36 -17.65
N LEU A 54 -9.91 14.14 -17.17
CA LEU A 54 -9.62 13.74 -15.81
C LEU A 54 -8.13 13.49 -15.60
N LEU A 55 -7.45 12.91 -16.62
CA LEU A 55 -6.00 12.77 -16.60
C LEU A 55 -5.32 14.13 -16.55
N GLU A 56 -5.75 15.09 -17.36
CA GLU A 56 -5.22 16.46 -17.34
C GLU A 56 -5.40 17.11 -15.96
N TRP A 57 -6.56 16.93 -15.35
CA TRP A 57 -6.84 17.41 -14.01
C TRP A 57 -5.91 16.80 -12.96
N ARG A 58 -5.66 15.50 -13.05
CA ARG A 58 -4.72 14.78 -12.17
C ARG A 58 -3.29 15.28 -12.35
N LEU A 59 -2.86 15.49 -13.56
CA LEU A 59 -1.52 16.02 -13.86
C LEU A 59 -1.33 17.42 -13.30
N GLU A 60 -2.34 18.27 -13.42
CA GLU A 60 -2.32 19.61 -12.83
C GLU A 60 -2.26 19.54 -11.30
N ALA A 61 -3.05 18.68 -10.69
CA ALA A 61 -3.04 18.46 -9.25
C ALA A 61 -1.67 17.94 -8.78
N PHE A 62 -1.05 17.05 -9.53
CA PHE A 62 0.30 16.55 -9.25
C PHE A 62 1.35 17.65 -9.28
N ARG A 63 1.32 18.50 -10.30
CA ARG A 63 2.24 19.63 -10.42
C ARG A 63 2.06 20.62 -9.26
N ARG A 64 0.83 20.85 -8.84
CA ARG A 64 0.52 21.67 -7.67
C ARG A 64 1.08 21.04 -6.39
N TRP A 65 0.89 19.73 -6.23
CA TRP A 65 1.43 19.00 -5.08
C TRP A 65 2.95 19.12 -4.96
N GLN A 66 3.68 19.12 -6.07
CA GLN A 66 5.14 19.29 -6.07
C GLN A 66 5.59 20.64 -5.48
N THR A 67 4.74 21.65 -5.51
CA THR A 67 5.03 22.99 -4.96
C THR A 67 4.56 23.14 -3.51
N MET A 68 3.84 22.17 -2.97
CA MET A 68 3.31 22.20 -1.62
C MET A 68 4.35 21.70 -0.61
N GLU A 69 4.28 22.26 0.58
CA GLU A 69 5.04 21.81 1.73
C GLU A 69 4.11 21.08 2.71
N GLU A 70 4.66 20.06 3.38
CA GLU A 70 3.95 19.35 4.43
C GLU A 70 3.62 20.31 5.60
N PRO A 71 2.38 20.28 6.14
CA PRO A 71 2.01 21.14 7.26
C PRO A 71 2.85 20.87 8.50
N LYS A 72 3.36 21.91 9.14
CA LYS A 72 4.18 21.83 10.35
C LYS A 72 3.46 22.29 11.62
N TRP A 73 2.22 22.77 11.48
CA TRP A 73 1.43 23.30 12.60
C TRP A 73 0.85 22.22 13.51
N ALA A 74 0.74 20.98 13.03
CA ALA A 74 0.25 19.87 13.83
C ALA A 74 1.30 19.42 14.85
N ARG A 75 0.86 19.12 16.07
CA ARG A 75 1.73 18.55 17.12
C ARG A 75 1.95 17.05 16.93
N VAL A 76 2.48 16.69 15.80
CA VAL A 76 2.76 15.30 15.43
C VAL A 76 4.25 15.17 15.14
N ASN A 77 4.88 14.21 15.80
CA ASN A 77 6.28 13.87 15.54
C ASN A 77 6.33 12.54 14.80
N HIS A 78 6.76 12.58 13.57
CA HIS A 78 7.01 11.39 12.76
C HIS A 78 8.31 11.56 11.99
N PRO A 79 8.97 10.45 11.59
CA PRO A 79 10.13 10.53 10.71
C PRO A 79 9.75 11.18 9.37
N PRO A 80 10.70 11.82 8.69
CA PRO A 80 10.46 12.32 7.34
C PRO A 80 9.94 11.22 6.42
N ILE A 81 8.91 11.54 5.62
CA ILE A 81 8.31 10.60 4.69
C ILE A 81 9.00 10.74 3.34
N ASN A 82 9.55 9.65 2.84
CA ASN A 82 10.06 9.60 1.47
C ASN A 82 8.92 9.19 0.52
N TYR A 83 8.30 10.17 -0.12
CA TYR A 83 7.18 9.96 -1.03
C TYR A 83 7.56 9.19 -2.30
N GLN A 84 8.85 9.06 -2.62
CA GLN A 84 9.31 8.31 -3.78
C GLN A 84 9.60 6.83 -3.50
N GLU A 85 9.49 6.42 -2.24
CA GLU A 85 9.66 5.03 -1.81
C GLU A 85 8.31 4.32 -1.56
N ILE A 86 7.22 4.90 -2.00
CA ILE A 86 5.86 4.40 -1.81
C ILE A 86 5.28 3.91 -3.13
N TYR A 87 4.53 2.82 -3.07
CA TYR A 87 3.69 2.37 -4.19
C TYR A 87 2.35 3.09 -4.16
N TYR A 88 2.00 3.76 -5.23
CA TYR A 88 0.77 4.55 -5.32
C TYR A 88 -0.39 3.82 -5.99
N PHE A 89 -0.12 2.69 -6.60
CA PHE A 89 -1.14 1.88 -7.22
C PHE A 89 -0.79 0.40 -7.13
N ALA A 90 -1.74 -0.39 -6.68
CA ALA A 90 -1.72 -1.84 -6.75
C ALA A 90 -3.17 -2.32 -6.93
N ALA A 91 -3.39 -3.16 -7.90
CA ALA A 91 -4.69 -3.79 -8.13
C ALA A 91 -4.48 -5.28 -8.38
N PRO A 92 -5.36 -6.15 -7.84
CA PRO A 92 -5.32 -7.55 -8.17
C PRO A 92 -5.48 -7.75 -9.68
N LYS A 93 -4.77 -8.71 -10.25
CA LYS A 93 -5.00 -9.09 -11.65
C LYS A 93 -6.43 -9.61 -11.77
N SER A 94 -7.22 -8.95 -12.60
CA SER A 94 -8.60 -9.34 -12.84
C SER A 94 -8.65 -10.49 -13.84
N GLY A 95 -9.32 -11.56 -13.45
CA GLY A 95 -9.73 -12.66 -14.31
C GLY A 95 -11.25 -12.79 -14.31
N PRO A 96 -11.81 -13.76 -15.06
CA PRO A 96 -13.23 -14.06 -14.98
C PRO A 96 -13.61 -14.41 -13.54
N ALA A 97 -14.74 -13.87 -13.07
CA ALA A 97 -15.24 -14.16 -11.74
C ALA A 97 -15.46 -15.67 -11.56
N PRO A 98 -14.99 -16.29 -10.47
CA PRO A 98 -15.25 -17.69 -10.22
C PRO A 98 -16.75 -17.96 -10.06
N LYS A 99 -17.22 -19.06 -10.63
CA LYS A 99 -18.64 -19.43 -10.59
C LYS A 99 -19.02 -20.19 -9.32
N SER A 100 -18.04 -20.77 -8.63
CA SER A 100 -18.21 -21.51 -7.39
C SER A 100 -16.99 -21.36 -6.49
N LEU A 101 -17.16 -21.75 -5.22
CA LEU A 101 -16.05 -21.78 -4.26
C LEU A 101 -14.93 -22.77 -4.64
N ASP A 102 -15.26 -23.78 -5.45
CA ASP A 102 -14.27 -24.76 -5.89
C ASP A 102 -13.25 -24.18 -6.89
N GLU A 103 -13.59 -23.08 -7.55
CA GLU A 103 -12.72 -22.36 -8.48
C GLU A 103 -11.86 -21.31 -7.80
N VAL A 104 -12.07 -21.08 -6.50
CA VAL A 104 -11.30 -20.13 -5.71
C VAL A 104 -10.03 -20.81 -5.22
N ASP A 105 -8.91 -20.05 -5.21
CA ASP A 105 -7.65 -20.53 -4.65
C ASP A 105 -7.86 -20.95 -3.17
N PRO A 106 -7.53 -22.20 -2.81
CA PRO A 106 -7.72 -22.69 -1.45
C PRO A 106 -6.92 -21.93 -0.37
N GLU A 107 -5.94 -21.13 -0.78
CA GLU A 107 -5.19 -20.27 0.13
C GLU A 107 -5.85 -18.90 0.41
N LEU A 108 -6.96 -18.59 -0.25
CA LEU A 108 -7.70 -17.34 -0.09
C LEU A 108 -8.81 -17.44 0.97
#